data_1c4941777a577268f203d774cef0caba
#
_entry.id   1c4941777a577268f203d774cef0caba
#
_cell.length_a   1.000
_cell.length_b   1.000
_cell.length_c   1.000
_cell.angle_alpha   90.00
_cell.angle_beta   90.00
_cell.angle_gamma   90.00
#
_symmetry.space_group_name_H-M   'P 1'
#
loop_
_entity.id
_entity.type
_entity.pdbx_description
1 polymer ?
#
loop_
_entity_poly.entity_id
_entity_poly.type
_entity_poly.pdbx_seq_one_letter_code
_entity_poly.pdbx_strand_id
1 'polypeptide(L)'
;MIEWKRESPRGGQEYTDIVYETAEGIAKITINRPEVRNAFRPTTLFELSHAFDAARDDPGIGVIILTGAGTQAFCSGGDQKIRGDDGYLDAHGVGRLNVLDLQVQIRRTPKPVIAMVAGYAIGGGHVLHVCCDLTIAADNAIFGQTGPKVGSFDGGYGSWLLAETVGLKKAREIWYLCRQYTAQQALDMGLVNTVVPLPRLEEETVAWARELLERSPLALRMLKGALNAVTDGAAGMQQFAGDATLLFYMSEEAQEGRDAFKEKRPPDFARFPRRP
;
A
#
# COMPACT_ATOMS: atom_id res chain seq x y z
N MET A 1 17.54 -9.54 16.27
CA MET A 1 17.35 -8.69 15.05
C MET A 1 16.85 -9.62 13.96
N ILE A 2 15.96 -9.14 13.08
CA ILE A 2 15.48 -9.89 11.91
C ILE A 2 16.60 -9.93 10.85
N GLU A 3 16.77 -11.07 10.18
CA GLU A 3 17.74 -11.22 9.10
C GLU A 3 17.04 -11.15 7.76
N TRP A 4 17.19 -10.04 7.06
CA TRP A 4 16.57 -9.80 5.76
C TRP A 4 17.35 -10.52 4.66
N LYS A 5 16.63 -11.27 3.83
CA LYS A 5 17.17 -11.91 2.64
C LYS A 5 16.73 -11.08 1.42
N ARG A 6 17.71 -10.59 0.68
CA ARG A 6 17.43 -9.89 -0.58
C ARG A 6 16.91 -10.89 -1.62
N GLU A 7 15.80 -10.57 -2.23
CA GLU A 7 15.17 -11.40 -3.25
C GLU A 7 15.39 -10.80 -4.64
N SER A 8 15.63 -11.66 -5.62
CA SER A 8 15.67 -11.27 -7.02
C SER A 8 14.26 -11.16 -7.59
N PRO A 9 14.00 -10.23 -8.51
CA PRO A 9 12.72 -10.10 -9.18
C PRO A 9 12.31 -11.39 -9.90
N ARG A 10 11.03 -11.72 -9.86
CA ARG A 10 10.48 -12.75 -10.74
C ARG A 10 10.67 -12.31 -12.19
N GLY A 11 11.30 -13.15 -13.03
CA GLY A 11 11.58 -12.83 -14.44
C GLY A 11 12.99 -12.31 -14.73
N GLY A 12 13.87 -12.19 -13.73
CA GLY A 12 15.32 -11.99 -13.93
C GLY A 12 15.77 -10.56 -14.20
N GLN A 13 14.89 -9.56 -14.16
CA GLN A 13 15.27 -8.16 -14.25
C GLN A 13 15.66 -7.65 -12.86
N GLU A 14 16.87 -7.13 -12.68
CA GLU A 14 17.27 -6.52 -11.41
C GLU A 14 16.56 -5.20 -11.16
N TYR A 15 16.15 -4.97 -9.88
CA TYR A 15 15.64 -3.67 -9.45
C TYR A 15 16.78 -2.66 -9.34
N THR A 16 16.54 -1.46 -9.84
CA THR A 16 17.49 -0.34 -9.82
C THR A 16 17.14 0.72 -8.78
N ASP A 17 15.85 0.97 -8.60
CA ASP A 17 15.31 2.03 -7.77
C ASP A 17 14.74 1.53 -6.45
N ILE A 18 14.61 0.22 -6.26
CA ILE A 18 14.11 -0.38 -5.04
C ILE A 18 14.98 -1.54 -4.56
N VAL A 19 14.81 -1.89 -3.29
CA VAL A 19 15.30 -3.15 -2.71
C VAL A 19 14.10 -3.95 -2.25
N TYR A 20 14.04 -5.23 -2.61
CA TYR A 20 13.03 -6.18 -2.17
C TYR A 20 13.68 -7.25 -1.30
N GLU A 21 13.20 -7.37 -0.07
CA GLU A 21 13.74 -8.30 0.92
C GLU A 21 12.60 -9.05 1.58
N THR A 22 12.88 -10.27 2.02
CA THR A 22 11.93 -11.10 2.79
C THR A 22 12.56 -11.64 4.05
N ALA A 23 11.78 -11.81 5.09
CA ALA A 23 12.13 -12.51 6.31
C ALA A 23 10.87 -12.87 7.12
N GLU A 24 10.83 -14.04 7.72
CA GLU A 24 9.80 -14.44 8.70
C GLU A 24 8.34 -14.22 8.23
N GLY A 25 8.06 -14.37 6.93
CA GLY A 25 6.72 -14.12 6.39
C GLY A 25 6.41 -12.65 6.11
N ILE A 26 7.39 -11.78 6.19
CA ILE A 26 7.29 -10.34 5.93
C ILE A 26 8.05 -10.03 4.63
N ALA A 27 7.44 -9.25 3.74
CA ALA A 27 8.13 -8.63 2.61
C ALA A 27 8.46 -7.17 2.96
N LYS A 28 9.70 -6.72 2.74
CA LYS A 28 10.11 -5.33 2.88
C LYS A 28 10.47 -4.77 1.52
N ILE A 29 9.75 -3.73 1.11
CA ILE A 29 9.94 -2.99 -0.15
C ILE A 29 10.52 -1.63 0.20
N THR A 30 11.75 -1.37 -0.20
CA THR A 30 12.48 -0.15 0.13
C THR A 30 12.70 0.67 -1.13
N ILE A 31 12.18 1.90 -1.18
CA ILE A 31 12.54 2.87 -2.23
C ILE A 31 14.00 3.25 -2.00
N ASN A 32 14.88 3.00 -2.97
CA ASN A 32 16.33 3.11 -2.81
C ASN A 32 16.93 4.15 -3.77
N ARG A 33 16.52 5.41 -3.59
CA ARG A 33 17.04 6.59 -4.28
C ARG A 33 17.38 7.70 -3.26
N PRO A 34 18.23 7.43 -2.25
CA PRO A 34 18.47 8.36 -1.15
C PRO A 34 19.08 9.69 -1.62
N GLU A 35 19.83 9.73 -2.71
CA GLU A 35 20.44 10.91 -3.32
C GLU A 35 19.41 11.96 -3.78
N VAL A 36 18.18 11.54 -4.04
CA VAL A 36 17.03 12.40 -4.38
C VAL A 36 15.92 12.31 -3.34
N ARG A 37 16.25 11.95 -2.09
CA ARG A 37 15.29 11.77 -0.98
C ARG A 37 14.17 10.78 -1.33
N ASN A 38 14.53 9.69 -1.97
CA ASN A 38 13.62 8.63 -2.40
C ASN A 38 12.45 9.13 -3.27
N ALA A 39 12.65 10.21 -4.04
CA ALA A 39 11.69 10.66 -5.03
C ALA A 39 11.51 9.56 -6.09
N PHE A 40 10.25 9.28 -6.46
CA PHE A 40 9.95 8.26 -7.45
C PHE A 40 9.96 8.82 -8.88
N ARG A 41 10.32 7.97 -9.82
CA ARG A 41 10.20 8.15 -11.26
C ARG A 41 9.42 6.96 -11.86
N PRO A 42 9.05 6.96 -13.16
CA PRO A 42 8.31 5.85 -13.74
C PRO A 42 8.94 4.48 -13.49
N THR A 43 10.26 4.33 -13.61
CA THR A 43 10.97 3.08 -13.28
C THR A 43 10.72 2.65 -11.83
N THR A 44 10.82 3.57 -10.87
CA THR A 44 10.56 3.28 -9.45
C THR A 44 9.14 2.73 -9.25
N LEU A 45 8.15 3.33 -9.92
CA LEU A 45 6.74 2.92 -9.81
C LEU A 45 6.48 1.55 -10.43
N PHE A 46 7.11 1.22 -11.56
CA PHE A 46 7.02 -0.12 -12.16
C PHE A 46 7.68 -1.18 -11.27
N GLU A 47 8.85 -0.88 -10.71
CA GLU A 47 9.54 -1.79 -9.81
C GLU A 47 8.75 -2.02 -8.51
N LEU A 48 8.18 -0.95 -7.92
CA LEU A 48 7.28 -1.06 -6.77
C LEU A 48 6.07 -1.93 -7.09
N SER A 49 5.39 -1.67 -8.21
CA SER A 49 4.24 -2.47 -8.64
C SER A 49 4.58 -3.95 -8.79
N HIS A 50 5.71 -4.25 -9.42
CA HIS A 50 6.19 -5.62 -9.59
C HIS A 50 6.52 -6.29 -8.24
N ALA A 51 7.14 -5.56 -7.30
CA ALA A 51 7.44 -6.07 -5.95
C ALA A 51 6.16 -6.33 -5.14
N PHE A 52 5.15 -5.45 -5.25
CA PHE A 52 3.84 -5.67 -4.63
C PHE A 52 3.13 -6.90 -5.20
N ASP A 53 3.19 -7.13 -6.53
CA ASP A 53 2.65 -8.34 -7.15
C ASP A 53 3.38 -9.60 -6.68
N ALA A 54 4.71 -9.55 -6.60
CA ALA A 54 5.51 -10.65 -6.08
C ALA A 54 5.14 -10.98 -4.62
N ALA A 55 5.03 -9.95 -3.76
CA ALA A 55 4.65 -10.13 -2.37
C ALA A 55 3.19 -10.61 -2.21
N ARG A 56 2.27 -10.14 -3.07
CA ARG A 56 0.86 -10.57 -3.08
C ARG A 56 0.75 -12.07 -3.38
N ASP A 57 1.48 -12.53 -4.39
CA ASP A 57 1.35 -13.89 -4.95
C ASP A 57 2.19 -14.93 -4.20
N ASP A 58 3.10 -14.50 -3.32
CA ASP A 58 3.90 -15.40 -2.50
C ASP A 58 3.09 -15.92 -1.29
N PRO A 59 2.77 -17.22 -1.22
CA PRO A 59 2.02 -17.79 -0.09
C PRO A 59 2.80 -17.75 1.23
N GLY A 60 4.12 -17.59 1.19
CA GLY A 60 4.97 -17.45 2.37
C GLY A 60 4.96 -16.06 2.99
N ILE A 61 4.41 -15.05 2.30
CA ILE A 61 4.33 -13.68 2.78
C ILE A 61 2.92 -13.38 3.32
N GLY A 62 2.84 -12.86 4.54
CA GLY A 62 1.57 -12.45 5.14
C GLY A 62 1.44 -10.95 5.38
N VAL A 63 2.56 -10.21 5.45
CA VAL A 63 2.59 -8.75 5.70
C VAL A 63 3.62 -8.09 4.78
N ILE A 64 3.33 -6.86 4.34
CA ILE A 64 4.23 -6.07 3.52
C ILE A 64 4.62 -4.79 4.28
N ILE A 65 5.90 -4.45 4.27
CA ILE A 65 6.43 -3.18 4.78
C ILE A 65 6.91 -2.35 3.59
N LEU A 66 6.42 -1.11 3.48
CA LEU A 66 6.90 -0.12 2.52
C LEU A 66 7.74 0.93 3.25
N THR A 67 8.95 1.20 2.77
CA THR A 67 9.85 2.18 3.39
C THR A 67 10.75 2.88 2.37
N GLY A 68 11.52 3.85 2.82
CA GLY A 68 12.59 4.51 2.05
C GLY A 68 13.97 4.21 2.60
N ALA A 69 14.97 4.14 1.75
CA ALA A 69 16.35 3.92 2.14
C ALA A 69 16.92 5.11 2.94
N GLY A 70 17.65 4.81 4.00
CA GLY A 70 18.24 5.79 4.89
C GLY A 70 17.24 6.42 5.86
N THR A 71 17.63 7.54 6.46
CA THR A 71 16.88 8.18 7.54
C THR A 71 16.36 9.57 7.19
N GLN A 72 16.68 10.06 5.99
CA GLN A 72 16.35 11.45 5.59
C GLN A 72 14.96 11.56 4.97
N ALA A 73 14.50 10.53 4.28
CA ALA A 73 13.18 10.55 3.66
C ALA A 73 12.64 9.13 3.45
N PHE A 74 11.38 8.97 3.78
CA PHE A 74 10.57 7.86 3.29
C PHE A 74 10.39 7.99 1.77
N CYS A 75 9.81 9.10 1.32
CA CYS A 75 9.65 9.45 -0.08
C CYS A 75 9.26 10.93 -0.21
N SER A 76 9.92 11.67 -1.07
CA SER A 76 9.63 13.09 -1.33
C SER A 76 8.69 13.34 -2.51
N GLY A 77 7.99 12.29 -2.99
CA GLY A 77 7.04 12.38 -4.10
C GLY A 77 7.68 12.17 -5.47
N GLY A 78 7.06 12.70 -6.51
CA GLY A 78 7.59 12.61 -7.87
C GLY A 78 8.88 13.40 -8.06
N ASP A 79 9.84 12.82 -8.77
CA ASP A 79 11.14 13.44 -9.05
C ASP A 79 10.96 14.66 -9.99
N GLN A 80 11.01 15.87 -9.40
CA GLN A 80 10.79 17.12 -10.15
C GLN A 80 11.89 17.40 -11.19
N LYS A 81 13.07 16.78 -11.08
CA LYS A 81 14.16 16.97 -12.03
C LYS A 81 13.88 16.34 -13.40
N ILE A 82 13.04 15.30 -13.41
CA ILE A 82 12.68 14.59 -14.64
C ILE A 82 11.28 14.94 -15.15
N ARG A 83 10.53 15.78 -14.41
CA ARG A 83 9.22 16.26 -14.85
C ARG A 83 9.43 17.30 -15.95
N GLY A 84 9.06 16.93 -17.19
CA GLY A 84 9.06 17.82 -18.35
C GLY A 84 7.77 18.62 -18.50
N ASP A 85 7.64 19.33 -19.61
CA ASP A 85 6.44 20.13 -19.94
C ASP A 85 5.19 19.23 -20.05
N ASP A 86 5.35 18.01 -20.55
CA ASP A 86 4.29 16.99 -20.66
C ASP A 86 4.14 16.11 -19.41
N GLY A 87 4.77 16.48 -18.30
CA GLY A 87 4.75 15.71 -17.05
C GLY A 87 5.80 14.60 -17.01
N TYR A 88 5.40 13.40 -16.57
CA TYR A 88 6.29 12.23 -16.49
C TYR A 88 6.05 11.32 -17.69
N LEU A 89 7.08 11.06 -18.47
CA LEU A 89 7.04 10.14 -19.59
C LEU A 89 7.69 8.81 -19.19
N ASP A 90 7.09 7.70 -19.63
CA ASP A 90 7.69 6.37 -19.49
C ASP A 90 8.79 6.15 -20.54
N ALA A 91 9.41 4.95 -20.55
CA ALA A 91 10.46 4.60 -21.50
C ALA A 91 10.02 4.62 -22.98
N HIS A 92 8.72 4.66 -23.24
CA HIS A 92 8.13 4.74 -24.58
C HIS A 92 7.65 6.16 -24.95
N GLY A 93 7.94 7.15 -24.08
CA GLY A 93 7.51 8.53 -24.30
C GLY A 93 6.01 8.76 -24.04
N VAL A 94 5.34 7.85 -23.33
CA VAL A 94 3.92 7.98 -23.00
C VAL A 94 3.77 8.63 -21.64
N GLY A 95 2.98 9.72 -21.59
CA GLY A 95 2.62 10.39 -20.33
C GLY A 95 1.73 9.51 -19.46
N ARG A 96 2.23 9.16 -18.28
CA ARG A 96 1.50 8.32 -17.31
C ARG A 96 1.71 8.79 -15.88
N LEU A 97 0.67 8.65 -15.08
CA LEU A 97 0.72 8.81 -13.63
C LEU A 97 0.56 7.45 -12.95
N ASN A 98 1.47 6.52 -13.21
CA ASN A 98 1.45 5.16 -12.67
C ASN A 98 1.42 5.12 -11.13
N VAL A 99 1.73 6.22 -10.46
CA VAL A 99 1.57 6.32 -9.01
C VAL A 99 0.12 6.12 -8.56
N LEU A 100 -0.86 6.51 -9.38
CA LEU A 100 -2.28 6.28 -9.08
C LEU A 100 -2.62 4.79 -9.15
N ASP A 101 -2.07 4.07 -10.13
CA ASP A 101 -2.25 2.62 -10.23
C ASP A 101 -1.60 1.90 -9.03
N LEU A 102 -0.41 2.34 -8.62
CA LEU A 102 0.26 1.81 -7.42
C LEU A 102 -0.56 2.07 -6.14
N GLN A 103 -1.17 3.25 -5.99
CA GLN A 103 -2.06 3.55 -4.86
C GLN A 103 -3.24 2.57 -4.81
N VAL A 104 -3.87 2.30 -5.95
CA VAL A 104 -4.95 1.30 -6.07
C VAL A 104 -4.42 -0.09 -5.71
N GLN A 105 -3.23 -0.46 -6.19
CA GLN A 105 -2.62 -1.76 -5.92
C GLN A 105 -2.33 -1.95 -4.42
N ILE A 106 -1.77 -0.94 -3.72
CA ILE A 106 -1.53 -0.98 -2.27
C ILE A 106 -2.83 -1.27 -1.52
N ARG A 107 -3.89 -0.53 -1.85
CA ARG A 107 -5.20 -0.69 -1.20
C ARG A 107 -5.84 -2.05 -1.49
N ARG A 108 -5.70 -2.55 -2.72
CA ARG A 108 -6.30 -3.83 -3.16
C ARG A 108 -5.45 -5.05 -2.84
N THR A 109 -4.21 -4.89 -2.41
CA THR A 109 -3.37 -6.01 -1.97
C THR A 109 -4.04 -6.72 -0.80
N PRO A 110 -4.30 -8.06 -0.89
CA PRO A 110 -5.09 -8.80 0.11
C PRO A 110 -4.30 -9.11 1.39
N LYS A 111 -3.22 -8.40 1.63
CA LYS A 111 -2.32 -8.51 2.79
C LYS A 111 -2.17 -7.14 3.44
N PRO A 112 -2.02 -7.05 4.76
CA PRO A 112 -1.72 -5.80 5.43
C PRO A 112 -0.43 -5.16 4.89
N VAL A 113 -0.46 -3.84 4.70
CA VAL A 113 0.69 -3.04 4.29
C VAL A 113 0.99 -2.00 5.36
N ILE A 114 2.21 -2.02 5.89
CA ILE A 114 2.68 -1.07 6.90
C ILE A 114 3.65 -0.10 6.23
N ALA A 115 3.38 1.20 6.33
CA ALA A 115 4.36 2.22 6.01
C ALA A 115 5.31 2.41 7.21
N MET A 116 6.60 2.19 6.99
CA MET A 116 7.67 2.44 7.95
C MET A 116 8.36 3.74 7.56
N VAL A 117 8.08 4.83 8.29
CA VAL A 117 8.39 6.20 7.86
C VAL A 117 9.50 6.82 8.69
N ALA A 118 10.65 7.11 8.07
CA ALA A 118 11.71 7.95 8.62
C ALA A 118 11.90 9.19 7.73
N GLY A 119 12.15 10.35 8.34
CA GLY A 119 12.37 11.61 7.62
C GLY A 119 11.16 12.07 6.79
N TYR A 120 11.38 12.63 5.63
CA TYR A 120 10.33 13.28 4.83
C TYR A 120 9.40 12.29 4.13
N ALA A 121 8.11 12.40 4.39
CA ALA A 121 7.00 11.79 3.62
C ALA A 121 6.17 12.94 3.01
N ILE A 122 6.49 13.36 1.79
CA ILE A 122 6.00 14.61 1.21
C ILE A 122 5.36 14.38 -0.16
N GLY A 123 4.28 15.11 -0.47
CA GLY A 123 3.60 15.05 -1.76
C GLY A 123 3.12 13.64 -2.07
N GLY A 124 3.49 13.07 -3.23
CA GLY A 124 3.18 11.70 -3.59
C GLY A 124 3.69 10.67 -2.57
N GLY A 125 4.81 10.94 -1.88
CA GLY A 125 5.30 10.09 -0.79
C GLY A 125 4.39 10.10 0.43
N HIS A 126 3.81 11.26 0.76
CA HIS A 126 2.76 11.36 1.78
C HIS A 126 1.53 10.55 1.37
N VAL A 127 1.13 10.59 0.09
CA VAL A 127 -0.01 9.82 -0.38
C VAL A 127 0.25 8.31 -0.29
N LEU A 128 1.48 7.86 -0.60
CA LEU A 128 1.82 6.44 -0.52
C LEU A 128 1.61 5.87 0.90
N HIS A 129 2.07 6.59 1.96
CA HIS A 129 1.86 6.11 3.31
C HIS A 129 0.38 6.15 3.73
N VAL A 130 -0.38 7.16 3.28
CA VAL A 130 -1.84 7.24 3.54
C VAL A 130 -2.60 6.08 2.89
N CYS A 131 -2.11 5.56 1.76
CA CYS A 131 -2.70 4.38 1.10
C CYS A 131 -2.36 3.06 1.78
N CYS A 132 -1.32 3.01 2.63
CA CYS A 132 -1.00 1.85 3.45
C CYS A 132 -2.05 1.67 4.56
N ASP A 133 -2.17 0.44 5.08
CA ASP A 133 -3.15 0.14 6.12
C ASP A 133 -2.75 0.71 7.48
N LEU A 134 -1.45 0.73 7.76
CA LEU A 134 -0.87 1.23 9.01
C LEU A 134 0.37 2.08 8.71
N THR A 135 0.67 3.04 9.59
CA THR A 135 1.88 3.86 9.51
C THR A 135 2.58 3.91 10.85
N ILE A 136 3.83 3.46 10.89
CA ILE A 136 4.73 3.60 12.03
C ILE A 136 5.77 4.64 11.66
N ALA A 137 5.88 5.70 12.45
CA ALA A 137 6.76 6.83 12.17
C ALA A 137 7.93 6.88 13.17
N ALA A 138 9.11 7.24 12.67
CA ALA A 138 10.20 7.68 13.52
C ALA A 138 9.94 9.10 14.03
N ASP A 139 10.53 9.46 15.16
CA ASP A 139 10.43 10.77 15.78
C ASP A 139 10.97 11.92 14.89
N ASN A 140 11.85 11.60 13.92
CA ASN A 140 12.33 12.53 12.90
C ASN A 140 11.43 12.65 11.66
N ALA A 141 10.30 11.94 11.60
CA ALA A 141 9.44 11.96 10.43
C ALA A 141 8.73 13.32 10.26
N ILE A 142 8.63 13.76 9.02
CA ILE A 142 7.97 15.01 8.61
C ILE A 142 6.96 14.69 7.50
N PHE A 143 5.73 15.09 7.71
CA PHE A 143 4.61 14.83 6.81
C PHE A 143 4.08 16.11 6.17
N GLY A 144 3.61 16.04 4.93
CA GLY A 144 2.96 17.18 4.30
C GLY A 144 2.72 17.03 2.81
N GLN A 145 1.93 17.98 2.29
CA GLN A 145 1.65 18.08 0.87
C GLN A 145 2.36 19.28 0.26
N THR A 146 2.68 19.22 -1.03
CA THR A 146 3.39 20.30 -1.74
C THR A 146 2.77 20.64 -3.09
N GLY A 147 1.79 19.88 -3.56
CA GLY A 147 1.19 20.00 -4.90
C GLY A 147 0.93 21.45 -5.31
N PRO A 148 0.07 22.22 -4.61
CA PRO A 148 -0.23 23.61 -4.95
C PRO A 148 0.98 24.54 -4.96
N LYS A 149 2.01 24.24 -4.15
CA LYS A 149 3.25 25.05 -4.07
C LYS A 149 4.19 24.79 -5.24
N VAL A 150 4.17 23.60 -5.83
CA VAL A 150 5.09 23.19 -6.90
C VAL A 150 4.39 23.03 -8.26
N GLY A 151 3.17 23.57 -8.38
CA GLY A 151 2.40 23.48 -9.62
C GLY A 151 1.96 22.06 -9.96
N SER A 152 1.53 21.29 -8.97
CA SER A 152 0.97 19.96 -9.12
C SER A 152 -0.42 19.88 -8.48
N PHE A 153 -1.27 19.03 -9.04
CA PHE A 153 -2.54 18.63 -8.45
C PHE A 153 -2.49 17.13 -8.17
N ASP A 154 -2.21 16.78 -6.93
CA ASP A 154 -2.12 15.38 -6.49
C ASP A 154 -3.53 14.88 -6.13
N GLY A 155 -4.29 14.51 -7.14
CA GLY A 155 -5.65 13.99 -7.00
C GLY A 155 -5.71 12.56 -6.46
N GLY A 156 -6.82 11.89 -6.69
CA GLY A 156 -7.01 10.49 -6.30
C GLY A 156 -7.09 10.30 -4.79
N TYR A 157 -6.58 9.19 -4.31
CA TYR A 157 -6.63 8.83 -2.88
C TYR A 157 -5.98 9.87 -1.95
N GLY A 158 -4.98 10.59 -2.43
CA GLY A 158 -4.30 11.61 -1.63
C GLY A 158 -5.21 12.74 -1.13
N SER A 159 -6.26 13.08 -1.85
CA SER A 159 -7.15 14.15 -1.45
C SER A 159 -8.23 13.69 -0.48
N TRP A 160 -9.04 12.71 -0.85
CA TRP A 160 -10.20 12.34 -0.06
C TRP A 160 -9.88 11.34 1.06
N LEU A 161 -8.94 10.39 0.86
CA LEU A 161 -8.55 9.46 1.90
C LEU A 161 -7.84 10.16 3.07
N LEU A 162 -7.04 11.20 2.78
CA LEU A 162 -6.50 12.05 3.83
C LEU A 162 -7.61 12.73 4.64
N ALA A 163 -8.67 13.19 3.96
CA ALA A 163 -9.80 13.82 4.64
C ALA A 163 -10.58 12.85 5.53
N GLU A 164 -10.72 11.60 5.12
CA GLU A 164 -11.29 10.53 5.97
C GLU A 164 -10.40 10.25 7.20
N THR A 165 -9.07 10.31 7.03
CA THR A 165 -8.12 9.99 8.09
C THR A 165 -8.01 11.11 9.14
N VAL A 166 -7.83 12.38 8.73
CA VAL A 166 -7.54 13.50 9.65
C VAL A 166 -8.71 14.50 9.77
N GLY A 167 -9.79 14.23 9.10
CA GLY A 167 -10.93 15.14 8.99
C GLY A 167 -10.72 16.25 7.96
N LEU A 168 -11.86 16.68 7.36
CA LEU A 168 -11.87 17.57 6.19
C LEU A 168 -11.16 18.92 6.42
N LYS A 169 -11.27 19.49 7.62
CA LYS A 169 -10.64 20.80 7.92
C LYS A 169 -9.12 20.68 7.96
N LYS A 170 -8.60 19.64 8.60
CA LYS A 170 -7.16 19.39 8.69
C LYS A 170 -6.58 19.02 7.32
N ALA A 171 -7.27 18.18 6.55
CA ALA A 171 -6.86 17.84 5.19
C ALA A 171 -6.75 19.08 4.29
N ARG A 172 -7.73 20.02 4.36
CA ARG A 172 -7.66 21.28 3.63
C ARG A 172 -6.48 22.14 4.07
N GLU A 173 -6.18 22.23 5.37
CA GLU A 173 -5.03 22.95 5.89
C GLU A 173 -3.72 22.37 5.34
N ILE A 174 -3.58 21.03 5.37
CA ILE A 174 -2.40 20.32 4.83
C ILE A 174 -2.25 20.61 3.32
N TRP A 175 -3.32 20.46 2.54
CA TRP A 175 -3.29 20.63 1.10
C TRP A 175 -3.16 22.08 0.65
N TYR A 176 -3.96 23.00 1.22
CA TYR A 176 -4.02 24.37 0.71
C TYR A 176 -2.82 25.21 1.14
N LEU A 177 -2.34 25.00 2.37
CA LEU A 177 -1.24 25.76 2.90
C LEU A 177 0.12 25.09 2.70
N CYS A 178 0.15 23.82 2.28
CA CYS A 178 1.38 23.03 2.10
C CYS A 178 2.29 23.08 3.33
N ARG A 179 1.70 23.07 4.53
CA ARG A 179 2.43 23.02 5.80
C ARG A 179 3.02 21.63 6.02
N GLN A 180 4.12 21.61 6.77
CA GLN A 180 4.75 20.36 7.21
C GLN A 180 4.45 20.13 8.68
N TYR A 181 4.29 18.86 9.05
CA TYR A 181 3.92 18.44 10.39
C TYR A 181 4.94 17.44 10.91
N THR A 182 5.32 17.57 12.18
CA THR A 182 6.18 16.59 12.86
C THR A 182 5.47 15.26 13.06
N ALA A 183 6.24 14.22 13.38
CA ALA A 183 5.69 12.90 13.70
C ALA A 183 4.66 12.98 14.84
N GLN A 184 4.94 13.75 15.90
CA GLN A 184 4.01 13.93 17.01
C GLN A 184 2.70 14.61 16.57
N GLN A 185 2.77 15.66 15.77
CA GLN A 185 1.57 16.31 15.23
C GLN A 185 0.78 15.37 14.32
N ALA A 186 1.46 14.49 13.57
CA ALA A 186 0.83 13.46 12.76
C ALA A 186 0.10 12.41 13.61
N LEU A 187 0.69 12.02 14.75
CA LEU A 187 0.05 11.13 15.73
C LEU A 187 -1.18 11.80 16.35
N ASP A 188 -1.05 13.05 16.80
CA ASP A 188 -2.13 13.79 17.47
C ASP A 188 -3.36 13.98 16.56
N MET A 189 -3.17 14.06 15.23
CA MET A 189 -4.28 14.16 14.27
C MET A 189 -4.77 12.82 13.71
N GLY A 190 -4.21 11.70 14.18
CA GLY A 190 -4.59 10.35 13.72
C GLY A 190 -4.05 9.97 12.35
N LEU A 191 -3.05 10.69 11.82
CA LEU A 191 -2.44 10.41 10.53
C LEU A 191 -1.50 9.20 10.57
N VAL A 192 -0.89 8.94 11.72
CA VAL A 192 -0.01 7.78 11.95
C VAL A 192 -0.45 7.02 13.20
N ASN A 193 -0.14 5.72 13.26
CA ASN A 193 -0.58 4.85 14.35
C ASN A 193 0.29 4.98 15.60
N THR A 194 1.60 5.17 15.41
CA THR A 194 2.55 5.34 16.52
C THR A 194 3.81 6.08 16.09
N VAL A 195 4.50 6.66 17.07
CA VAL A 195 5.80 7.33 16.89
C VAL A 195 6.80 6.71 17.84
N VAL A 196 7.96 6.35 17.31
CA VAL A 196 9.05 5.75 18.07
C VAL A 196 10.38 6.46 17.79
N PRO A 197 11.37 6.38 18.69
CA PRO A 197 12.72 6.85 18.38
C PRO A 197 13.27 6.19 17.10
N LEU A 198 13.91 6.97 16.24
CA LEU A 198 14.43 6.50 14.95
C LEU A 198 15.21 5.18 15.03
N PRO A 199 16.12 4.94 16.02
CA PRO A 199 16.83 3.66 16.10
C PRO A 199 15.93 2.44 16.38
N ARG A 200 14.69 2.65 16.83
CA ARG A 200 13.73 1.59 17.13
C ARG A 200 12.67 1.38 16.05
N LEU A 201 12.71 2.17 14.99
CA LEU A 201 11.66 2.17 13.96
C LEU A 201 11.46 0.79 13.32
N GLU A 202 12.54 0.15 12.88
CA GLU A 202 12.44 -1.18 12.25
C GLU A 202 12.02 -2.25 13.25
N GLU A 203 12.57 -2.21 14.48
CA GLU A 203 12.19 -3.15 15.55
C GLU A 203 10.69 -3.11 15.82
N GLU A 204 10.13 -1.91 15.99
CA GLU A 204 8.69 -1.72 16.25
C GLU A 204 7.84 -2.14 15.07
N THR A 205 8.24 -1.78 13.84
CA THR A 205 7.52 -2.17 12.64
C THR A 205 7.47 -3.68 12.46
N VAL A 206 8.58 -4.36 12.71
CA VAL A 206 8.66 -5.82 12.66
C VAL A 206 7.82 -6.46 13.77
N ALA A 207 7.77 -5.86 14.97
CA ALA A 207 6.93 -6.35 16.05
C ALA A 207 5.44 -6.31 15.65
N TRP A 208 4.97 -5.20 15.08
CA TRP A 208 3.59 -5.09 14.57
C TRP A 208 3.32 -6.07 13.41
N ALA A 209 4.29 -6.25 12.52
CA ALA A 209 4.15 -7.23 11.44
C ALA A 209 4.02 -8.67 11.97
N ARG A 210 4.78 -9.04 13.00
CA ARG A 210 4.65 -10.35 13.67
C ARG A 210 3.29 -10.52 14.35
N GLU A 211 2.77 -9.49 15.01
CA GLU A 211 1.43 -9.53 15.57
C GLU A 211 0.35 -9.77 14.50
N LEU A 212 0.48 -9.15 13.34
CA LEU A 212 -0.42 -9.38 12.20
C LEU A 212 -0.33 -10.82 11.67
N LEU A 213 0.88 -11.38 11.61
CA LEU A 213 1.10 -12.78 11.18
C LEU A 213 0.45 -13.82 12.11
N GLU A 214 0.21 -13.47 13.38
CA GLU A 214 -0.53 -14.31 14.33
C GLU A 214 -2.05 -14.27 14.12
N ARG A 215 -2.56 -13.43 13.26
CA ARG A 215 -4.01 -13.30 12.98
C ARG A 215 -4.40 -14.11 11.76
N SER A 216 -5.70 -14.45 11.66
CA SER A 216 -6.24 -15.17 10.51
C SER A 216 -6.02 -14.37 9.21
N PRO A 217 -5.26 -14.89 8.24
CA PRO A 217 -5.00 -14.17 6.99
C PRO A 217 -6.28 -13.93 6.20
N LEU A 218 -7.23 -14.85 6.24
CA LEU A 218 -8.52 -14.68 5.58
C LEU A 218 -9.35 -13.58 6.24
N ALA A 219 -9.40 -13.54 7.58
CA ALA A 219 -10.12 -12.49 8.29
C ALA A 219 -9.52 -11.10 8.01
N LEU A 220 -8.19 -10.97 8.01
CA LEU A 220 -7.51 -9.71 7.67
C LEU A 220 -7.83 -9.26 6.24
N ARG A 221 -7.80 -10.18 5.27
CA ARG A 221 -8.18 -9.91 3.87
C ARG A 221 -9.61 -9.38 3.77
N MET A 222 -10.56 -10.06 4.40
CA MET A 222 -11.98 -9.67 4.36
C MET A 222 -12.23 -8.34 5.07
N LEU A 223 -11.56 -8.10 6.21
CA LEU A 223 -11.64 -6.82 6.92
C LEU A 223 -11.07 -5.67 6.10
N LYS A 224 -9.90 -5.84 5.48
CA LYS A 224 -9.32 -4.83 4.58
C LYS A 224 -10.27 -4.50 3.43
N GLY A 225 -10.82 -5.52 2.77
CA GLY A 225 -11.80 -5.34 1.70
C GLY A 225 -13.06 -4.58 2.17
N ALA A 226 -13.60 -4.95 3.33
CA ALA A 226 -14.79 -4.31 3.90
C ALA A 226 -14.54 -2.84 4.30
N LEU A 227 -13.41 -2.55 4.96
CA LEU A 227 -13.02 -1.19 5.33
C LEU A 227 -12.80 -0.31 4.09
N ASN A 228 -12.14 -0.86 3.06
CA ASN A 228 -11.91 -0.13 1.81
C ASN A 228 -13.19 0.10 1.02
N ALA A 229 -14.16 -0.83 1.04
CA ALA A 229 -15.40 -0.71 0.30
C ALA A 229 -16.20 0.54 0.68
N VAL A 230 -16.14 0.96 1.95
CA VAL A 230 -16.81 2.16 2.45
C VAL A 230 -16.30 3.41 1.74
N THR A 231 -15.01 3.50 1.51
CA THR A 231 -14.33 4.66 0.96
C THR A 231 -14.15 4.59 -0.56
N ASP A 232 -14.00 3.39 -1.12
CA ASP A 232 -13.78 3.18 -2.56
C ASP A 232 -15.10 3.06 -3.35
N GLY A 233 -16.24 3.11 -2.67
CA GLY A 233 -17.56 3.06 -3.30
C GLY A 233 -17.78 1.80 -4.14
N ALA A 234 -18.36 1.95 -5.34
CA ALA A 234 -18.67 0.82 -6.21
C ALA A 234 -17.43 -0.03 -6.58
N ALA A 235 -16.26 0.60 -6.73
CA ALA A 235 -15.02 -0.12 -7.03
C ALA A 235 -14.54 -1.01 -5.86
N GLY A 236 -14.70 -0.52 -4.63
CA GLY A 236 -14.41 -1.29 -3.43
C GLY A 236 -15.40 -2.44 -3.23
N MET A 237 -16.69 -2.20 -3.49
CA MET A 237 -17.71 -3.24 -3.46
C MET A 237 -17.45 -4.33 -4.50
N GLN A 238 -17.01 -3.97 -5.71
CA GLN A 238 -16.66 -4.92 -6.76
C GLN A 238 -15.52 -5.84 -6.33
N GLN A 239 -14.49 -5.30 -5.66
CA GLN A 239 -13.39 -6.10 -5.13
C GLN A 239 -13.88 -7.04 -4.02
N PHE A 240 -14.63 -6.52 -3.04
CA PHE A 240 -15.17 -7.33 -1.95
C PHE A 240 -16.06 -8.46 -2.46
N ALA A 241 -16.90 -8.19 -3.46
CA ALA A 241 -17.72 -9.21 -4.12
C ALA A 241 -16.86 -10.27 -4.81
N GLY A 242 -15.74 -9.90 -5.45
CA GLY A 242 -14.78 -10.82 -6.02
C GLY A 242 -14.16 -11.76 -4.98
N ASP A 243 -13.76 -11.23 -3.82
CA ASP A 243 -13.25 -12.02 -2.69
C ASP A 243 -14.31 -12.99 -2.15
N ALA A 244 -15.56 -12.53 -2.00
CA ALA A 244 -16.67 -13.37 -1.58
C ALA A 244 -16.98 -14.48 -2.60
N THR A 245 -16.87 -14.18 -3.90
CA THR A 245 -17.05 -15.16 -4.97
C THR A 245 -16.00 -16.28 -4.90
N LEU A 246 -14.72 -15.93 -4.64
CA LEU A 246 -13.64 -16.91 -4.47
C LEU A 246 -13.92 -17.83 -3.26
N LEU A 247 -14.40 -17.28 -2.14
CA LEU A 247 -14.79 -18.06 -0.98
C LEU A 247 -15.96 -18.99 -1.28
N PHE A 248 -16.96 -18.48 -2.01
CA PHE A 248 -18.09 -19.32 -2.43
C PHE A 248 -17.65 -20.49 -3.30
N TYR A 249 -16.72 -20.28 -4.26
CA TYR A 249 -16.21 -21.37 -5.10
C TYR A 249 -15.50 -22.49 -4.32
N MET A 250 -15.02 -22.21 -3.11
CA MET A 250 -14.44 -23.23 -2.22
C MET A 250 -15.49 -24.02 -1.43
N SER A 251 -16.76 -23.62 -1.45
CA SER A 251 -17.84 -24.31 -0.74
C SER A 251 -18.29 -25.58 -1.46
N GLU A 252 -18.83 -26.54 -0.69
CA GLU A 252 -19.45 -27.75 -1.24
C GLU A 252 -20.65 -27.44 -2.14
N GLU A 253 -21.38 -26.37 -1.83
CA GLU A 253 -22.54 -25.93 -2.62
C GLU A 253 -22.11 -25.45 -4.02
N ALA A 254 -21.03 -24.70 -4.14
CA ALA A 254 -20.51 -24.30 -5.44
C ALA A 254 -19.93 -25.48 -6.23
N GLN A 255 -19.32 -26.46 -5.54
CA GLN A 255 -18.81 -27.69 -6.16
C GLN A 255 -19.94 -28.52 -6.72
N GLU A 256 -21.04 -28.68 -5.98
CA GLU A 256 -22.26 -29.38 -6.48
C GLU A 256 -22.79 -28.73 -7.76
N GLY A 257 -22.94 -27.39 -7.77
CA GLY A 257 -23.42 -26.68 -8.97
C GLY A 257 -22.53 -26.91 -10.19
N ARG A 258 -21.20 -26.83 -9.98
CA ARG A 258 -20.20 -27.10 -11.03
C ARG A 258 -20.27 -28.53 -11.55
N ASP A 259 -20.31 -29.51 -10.65
CA ASP A 259 -20.24 -30.93 -11.00
C ASP A 259 -21.54 -31.39 -11.67
N ALA A 260 -22.69 -30.95 -11.17
CA ALA A 260 -23.98 -31.16 -11.81
C ALA A 260 -24.02 -30.63 -13.26
N PHE A 261 -23.49 -29.44 -13.48
CA PHE A 261 -23.36 -28.85 -14.82
C PHE A 261 -22.48 -29.70 -15.75
N LYS A 262 -21.31 -30.15 -15.27
CA LYS A 262 -20.40 -31.02 -16.05
C LYS A 262 -21.02 -32.38 -16.38
N GLU A 263 -21.75 -32.94 -15.42
CA GLU A 263 -22.44 -34.25 -15.54
C GLU A 263 -23.77 -34.16 -16.28
N LYS A 264 -24.21 -32.97 -16.66
CA LYS A 264 -25.49 -32.70 -17.34
C LYS A 264 -26.72 -33.24 -16.56
N ARG A 265 -26.66 -33.12 -15.23
CA ARG A 265 -27.77 -33.47 -14.33
C ARG A 265 -28.28 -32.22 -13.60
N PRO A 266 -29.51 -32.25 -13.06
CA PRO A 266 -29.94 -31.21 -12.12
C PRO A 266 -29.08 -31.21 -10.87
N PRO A 267 -28.75 -29.98 -10.32
CA PRO A 267 -28.03 -29.86 -9.05
C PRO A 267 -28.94 -30.22 -7.87
N ASP A 268 -28.37 -30.88 -6.86
CA ASP A 268 -29.06 -31.20 -5.61
C ASP A 268 -28.69 -30.18 -4.53
N PHE A 269 -29.28 -28.99 -4.58
CA PHE A 269 -29.11 -27.99 -3.56
C PHE A 269 -30.00 -28.23 -2.32
N ALA A 270 -30.91 -29.18 -2.34
CA ALA A 270 -31.80 -29.47 -1.22
C ALA A 270 -31.04 -30.02 0.00
N ARG A 271 -29.88 -30.65 -0.21
CA ARG A 271 -29.04 -31.21 0.83
C ARG A 271 -28.29 -30.15 1.68
N PHE A 272 -28.23 -28.92 1.19
CA PHE A 272 -27.57 -27.86 1.90
C PHE A 272 -28.50 -27.09 2.85
N PRO A 273 -28.05 -26.70 4.04
CA PRO A 273 -28.87 -25.96 4.99
C PRO A 273 -29.29 -24.62 4.40
N ARG A 274 -30.58 -24.26 4.52
CA ARG A 274 -31.13 -22.95 4.07
C ARG A 274 -31.16 -21.92 5.19
N ARG A 275 -30.18 -21.94 6.04
CA ARG A 275 -29.99 -20.99 7.17
C ARG A 275 -28.54 -20.59 7.22
N PRO A 276 -28.24 -19.37 7.71
CA PRO A 276 -26.87 -18.94 7.92
C PRO A 276 -26.10 -19.87 8.85
#